data_04b69632f1b9de3cac48b702f26f3baf
#
_entry.id   04b69632f1b9de3cac48b702f26f3baf
#
_cell.length_a   1.000
_cell.length_b   1.000
_cell.length_c   1.000
_cell.angle_alpha   90.00
_cell.angle_beta   90.00
_cell.angle_gamma   90.00
#
_symmetry.space_group_name_H-M   'P 1'
#
loop_
_entity.id
_entity.type
_entity.pdbx_description
1 polymer ?
#
loop_
_entity_poly.entity_id
_entity_poly.type
_entity_poly.pdbx_seq_one_letter_code
_entity_poly.pdbx_strand_id
1 'polypeptide(L)'
;VEIACLDLEGVLIPEIWVAFAEKTGIDELKRTTRDEPDYNILMRYRLDILNKNNLGLIEIQEVINTLSPLDGAKDFLDWLRERFQVVILSDTFYDFAQPLMRQLGYPALLCHQLHVGEDNKLIGYKLRQANPKRQAIVGFKSMYYRTIAAGDSY
;
A
#
# COMPACT_ATOMS: atom_id res chain seq x y z
N VAL A 1 16.08 5.08 -20.82
CA VAL A 1 15.30 5.70 -19.73
C VAL A 1 15.34 4.82 -18.50
N GLU A 2 15.53 5.41 -17.34
CA GLU A 2 15.60 4.69 -16.07
C GLU A 2 14.34 4.90 -15.26
N ILE A 3 13.86 3.83 -14.62
CA ILE A 3 12.70 3.89 -13.73
C ILE A 3 13.07 3.33 -12.36
N ALA A 4 12.75 4.09 -11.32
CA ALA A 4 12.89 3.65 -9.95
C ALA A 4 11.55 3.09 -9.45
N CYS A 5 11.55 1.85 -9.01
CA CYS A 5 10.40 1.16 -8.46
C CYS A 5 10.55 1.09 -6.95
N LEU A 6 9.69 1.79 -6.22
CA LEU A 6 9.74 1.87 -4.76
C LEU A 6 8.59 1.11 -4.13
N ASP A 7 8.82 0.51 -2.97
CA ASP A 7 7.75 0.11 -2.08
C ASP A 7 7.14 1.34 -1.40
N LEU A 8 5.97 1.21 -0.84
CA LEU A 8 5.26 2.32 -0.19
C LEU A 8 5.36 2.24 1.32
N GLU A 9 4.77 1.21 1.90
CA GLU A 9 4.70 1.04 3.35
C GLU A 9 6.08 0.67 3.92
N GLY A 10 6.49 1.36 4.97
CA GLY A 10 7.81 1.18 5.57
C GLY A 10 8.94 1.89 4.82
N VAL A 11 8.68 2.46 3.65
CA VAL A 11 9.65 3.20 2.83
C VAL A 11 9.29 4.68 2.75
N LEU A 12 8.04 4.98 2.39
CA LEU A 12 7.56 6.36 2.23
C LEU A 12 6.49 6.73 3.26
N ILE A 13 5.74 5.76 3.73
CA ILE A 13 4.64 5.94 4.69
C ILE A 13 4.73 4.87 5.78
N PRO A 14 4.07 5.09 6.93
CA PRO A 14 3.93 4.04 7.95
C PRO A 14 3.15 2.83 7.41
N GLU A 15 3.33 1.68 8.02
CA GLU A 15 2.51 0.50 7.74
C GLU A 15 1.06 0.76 8.16
N ILE A 16 0.15 0.77 7.19
CA ILE A 16 -1.24 1.20 7.38
C ILE A 16 -1.97 0.30 8.40
N TRP A 17 -1.85 -1.02 8.27
CA TRP A 17 -2.54 -1.93 9.19
C TRP A 17 -2.03 -1.83 10.62
N VAL A 18 -0.73 -1.62 10.82
CA VAL A 18 -0.15 -1.41 12.14
C VAL A 18 -0.66 -0.09 12.75
N ALA A 19 -0.64 0.98 11.97
CA ALA A 19 -1.18 2.27 12.42
C ALA A 19 -2.67 2.18 12.76
N PHE A 20 -3.44 1.46 11.95
CA PHE A 20 -4.86 1.25 12.19
C PHE A 20 -5.10 0.44 13.48
N ALA A 21 -4.31 -0.60 13.72
CA ALA A 21 -4.36 -1.38 14.95
C ALA A 21 -4.10 -0.51 16.19
N GLU A 22 -3.10 0.35 16.12
CA GLU A 22 -2.76 1.26 17.23
C GLU A 22 -3.87 2.27 17.50
N LYS A 23 -4.46 2.85 16.45
CA LYS A 23 -5.53 3.84 16.60
C LYS A 23 -6.84 3.25 17.10
N THR A 24 -7.16 2.02 16.71
CA THR A 24 -8.41 1.35 17.10
C THR A 24 -8.28 0.51 18.37
N GLY A 25 -7.05 0.20 18.79
CA GLY A 25 -6.79 -0.69 19.92
C GLY A 25 -7.01 -2.17 19.59
N ILE A 26 -7.12 -2.52 18.31
CA ILE A 26 -7.33 -3.91 17.87
C ILE A 26 -5.98 -4.53 17.51
N ASP A 27 -5.34 -5.18 18.48
CA ASP A 27 -3.99 -5.72 18.30
C ASP A 27 -3.87 -6.80 17.21
N GLU A 28 -4.94 -7.55 16.97
CA GLU A 28 -4.96 -8.60 15.94
C GLU A 28 -4.68 -8.03 14.54
N LEU A 29 -4.95 -6.75 14.31
CA LEU A 29 -4.68 -6.10 13.02
C LEU A 29 -3.20 -5.78 12.80
N LYS A 30 -2.35 -5.95 13.81
CA LYS A 30 -0.89 -5.81 13.66
C LYS A 30 -0.26 -6.98 12.91
N ARG A 31 -0.97 -8.08 12.75
CA ARG A 31 -0.48 -9.24 12.01
C ARG A 31 -0.16 -8.86 10.57
N THR A 32 1.05 -9.19 10.14
CA THR A 32 1.56 -8.85 8.81
C THR A 32 1.95 -10.09 8.01
N THR A 33 2.46 -9.90 6.80
CA THR A 33 2.98 -10.98 5.97
C THR A 33 4.19 -11.68 6.57
N ARG A 34 4.84 -11.09 7.56
CA ARG A 34 5.89 -11.75 8.34
C ARG A 34 5.34 -12.84 9.24
N ASP A 35 4.12 -12.65 9.74
CA ASP A 35 3.42 -13.62 10.61
C ASP A 35 2.65 -14.66 9.79
N GLU A 36 2.03 -14.22 8.70
CA GLU A 36 1.28 -15.08 7.78
C GLU A 36 1.71 -14.76 6.34
N PRO A 37 2.58 -15.58 5.75
CA PRO A 37 3.09 -15.34 4.40
C PRO A 37 2.04 -15.41 3.29
N ASP A 38 0.94 -16.15 3.50
CA ASP A 38 -0.14 -16.24 2.54
C ASP A 38 -1.02 -14.98 2.61
N TYR A 39 -0.89 -14.13 1.60
CA TYR A 39 -1.61 -12.86 1.54
C TYR A 39 -3.13 -13.04 1.58
N ASN A 40 -3.68 -14.08 0.94
CA ASN A 40 -5.12 -14.33 0.92
C ASN A 40 -5.64 -14.73 2.31
N ILE A 41 -4.88 -15.56 3.03
CA ILE A 41 -5.22 -15.93 4.40
C ILE A 41 -5.17 -14.70 5.30
N LEU A 42 -4.13 -13.90 5.19
CA LEU A 42 -3.96 -12.68 5.98
C LEU A 42 -5.10 -11.68 5.72
N MET A 43 -5.46 -11.44 4.46
CA MET A 43 -6.53 -10.51 4.12
C MET A 43 -7.89 -11.00 4.59
N ARG A 44 -8.18 -12.28 4.47
CA ARG A 44 -9.42 -12.85 4.99
C ARG A 44 -9.53 -12.67 6.50
N TYR A 45 -8.43 -12.91 7.21
CA TYR A 45 -8.33 -12.66 8.64
C TYR A 45 -8.63 -11.21 9.00
N ARG A 46 -8.00 -10.27 8.29
CA ARG A 46 -8.21 -8.83 8.50
C ARG A 46 -9.66 -8.40 8.25
N LEU A 47 -10.23 -8.84 7.14
CA LEU A 47 -11.63 -8.51 6.80
C LEU A 47 -12.61 -9.05 7.86
N ASP A 48 -12.39 -10.25 8.37
CA ASP A 48 -13.22 -10.81 9.43
C ASP A 48 -13.16 -9.98 10.71
N ILE A 49 -11.98 -9.51 11.10
CA ILE A 49 -11.80 -8.64 12.28
C ILE A 49 -12.52 -7.32 12.09
N LEU A 50 -12.39 -6.70 10.92
CA LEU A 50 -13.07 -5.44 10.62
C LEU A 50 -14.57 -5.60 10.71
N ASN A 51 -15.12 -6.67 10.13
CA ASN A 51 -16.55 -6.93 10.15
C ASN A 51 -17.08 -7.19 11.57
N LYS A 52 -16.33 -7.92 12.39
CA LYS A 52 -16.69 -8.16 13.79
C LYS A 52 -16.74 -6.87 14.63
N ASN A 53 -15.93 -5.89 14.26
CA ASN A 53 -15.84 -4.61 14.98
C ASN A 53 -16.66 -3.49 14.30
N ASN A 54 -17.47 -3.82 13.30
CA ASN A 54 -18.26 -2.87 12.52
C ASN A 54 -17.44 -1.73 11.91
N LEU A 55 -16.23 -2.05 11.45
CA LEU A 55 -15.31 -1.11 10.84
C LEU A 55 -15.32 -1.30 9.32
N GLY A 56 -15.64 -0.24 8.61
CA GLY A 56 -15.65 -0.23 7.16
C GLY A 56 -14.63 0.73 6.57
N LEU A 57 -14.78 1.02 5.28
CA LEU A 57 -13.84 1.87 4.56
C LEU A 57 -13.76 3.29 5.14
N ILE A 58 -14.89 3.87 5.53
CA ILE A 58 -14.92 5.24 6.07
C ILE A 58 -14.06 5.34 7.32
N GLU A 59 -14.22 4.40 8.25
CA GLU A 59 -13.46 4.37 9.52
C GLU A 59 -11.96 4.19 9.25
N ILE A 60 -11.61 3.33 8.31
CA ILE A 60 -10.21 3.14 7.91
C ILE A 60 -9.64 4.42 7.30
N GLN A 61 -10.38 5.06 6.41
CA GLN A 61 -9.93 6.30 5.76
C GLN A 61 -9.79 7.45 6.77
N GLU A 62 -10.65 7.52 7.78
CA GLU A 62 -10.52 8.50 8.87
C GLU A 62 -9.19 8.34 9.61
N VAL A 63 -8.79 7.10 9.90
CA VAL A 63 -7.49 6.82 10.51
C VAL A 63 -6.35 7.21 9.57
N ILE A 64 -6.42 6.80 8.31
CA ILE A 64 -5.38 7.08 7.32
C ILE A 64 -5.20 8.59 7.11
N ASN A 65 -6.29 9.36 7.17
CA ASN A 65 -6.23 10.82 7.08
C ASN A 65 -5.44 11.47 8.23
N THR A 66 -5.24 10.78 9.34
CA THR A 66 -4.41 11.26 10.45
C THR A 66 -2.93 10.94 10.28
N LEU A 67 -2.58 10.12 9.30
CA LEU A 67 -1.20 9.70 9.04
C LEU A 67 -0.48 10.72 8.16
N SER A 68 0.83 10.73 8.29
CA SER A 68 1.72 11.52 7.44
C SER A 68 2.78 10.62 6.83
N PRO A 69 3.37 11.00 5.69
CA PRO A 69 4.56 10.32 5.18
C PRO A 69 5.69 10.29 6.23
N LEU A 70 6.59 9.33 6.10
CA LEU A 70 7.77 9.27 6.94
C LEU A 70 8.63 10.53 6.75
N ASP A 71 9.37 10.91 7.79
CA ASP A 71 10.24 12.08 7.74
C ASP A 71 11.23 11.98 6.58
N GLY A 72 11.26 13.02 5.76
CA GLY A 72 12.12 13.08 4.58
C GLY A 72 11.59 12.34 3.35
N ALA A 73 10.48 11.61 3.44
CA ALA A 73 9.95 10.83 2.32
C ALA A 73 9.55 11.71 1.13
N LYS A 74 8.85 12.81 1.40
CA LYS A 74 8.42 13.74 0.33
C LYS A 74 9.63 14.36 -0.36
N ASP A 75 10.62 14.84 0.39
CA ASP A 75 11.83 15.44 -0.15
C ASP A 75 12.65 14.43 -0.96
N PHE A 76 12.79 13.22 -0.44
CA PHE A 76 13.45 12.12 -1.15
C PHE A 76 12.75 11.80 -2.47
N LEU A 77 11.43 11.69 -2.44
CA LEU A 77 10.63 11.38 -3.62
C LEU A 77 10.76 12.49 -4.68
N ASP A 78 10.71 13.75 -4.28
CA ASP A 78 10.89 14.88 -5.18
C ASP A 78 12.29 14.88 -5.80
N TRP A 79 13.32 14.63 -4.99
CA TRP A 79 14.70 14.48 -5.47
C TRP A 79 14.84 13.35 -6.50
N LEU A 80 14.20 12.21 -6.23
CA LEU A 80 14.26 11.04 -7.11
C LEU A 80 13.55 11.30 -8.44
N ARG A 81 12.40 11.99 -8.39
CA ARG A 81 11.60 12.30 -9.60
C ARG A 81 12.29 13.27 -10.55
N GLU A 82 13.22 14.06 -10.06
CA GLU A 82 14.03 14.93 -10.93
C GLU A 82 15.05 14.12 -11.76
N ARG A 83 15.37 12.90 -11.34
CA ARG A 83 16.46 12.08 -11.92
C ARG A 83 15.97 10.83 -12.62
N PHE A 84 14.84 10.30 -12.18
CA PHE A 84 14.29 9.04 -12.68
C PHE A 84 12.79 9.19 -12.93
N GLN A 85 12.25 8.35 -13.80
CA GLN A 85 10.84 8.04 -13.73
C GLN A 85 10.62 7.25 -12.45
N VAL A 86 9.53 7.49 -11.72
CA VAL A 86 9.28 6.83 -10.44
C VAL A 86 7.90 6.18 -10.46
N VAL A 87 7.85 4.94 -10.03
CA VAL A 87 6.60 4.22 -9.79
C VAL A 87 6.65 3.56 -8.42
N ILE A 88 5.53 3.62 -7.71
CA ILE A 88 5.38 2.91 -6.44
C ILE A 88 4.66 1.60 -6.71
N LEU A 89 5.23 0.50 -6.21
CA LEU A 89 4.67 -0.84 -6.30
C LEU A 89 4.34 -1.29 -4.88
N SER A 90 3.06 -1.51 -4.58
CA SER A 90 2.63 -1.82 -3.21
C SER A 90 1.54 -2.89 -3.22
N ASP A 91 1.46 -3.64 -2.12
CA ASP A 91 0.39 -4.57 -1.84
C ASP A 91 -0.76 -3.94 -1.05
N THR A 92 -0.77 -2.63 -0.94
CA THR A 92 -1.89 -1.86 -0.38
C THR A 92 -3.06 -1.76 -1.38
N PHE A 93 -4.03 -0.94 -1.06
CA PHE A 93 -5.21 -0.69 -1.88
C PHE A 93 -5.31 0.79 -2.22
N TYR A 94 -5.82 1.11 -3.42
CA TYR A 94 -5.98 2.50 -3.86
C TYR A 94 -6.80 3.33 -2.86
N ASP A 95 -7.88 2.76 -2.32
CA ASP A 95 -8.74 3.45 -1.36
C ASP A 95 -8.04 3.80 -0.05
N PHE A 96 -7.05 3.00 0.35
CA PHE A 96 -6.24 3.28 1.55
C PHE A 96 -5.12 4.28 1.27
N ALA A 97 -4.50 4.18 0.11
CA ALA A 97 -3.33 4.98 -0.21
C ALA A 97 -3.64 6.43 -0.56
N GLN A 98 -4.84 6.71 -1.05
CA GLN A 98 -5.19 7.99 -1.67
C GLN A 98 -4.89 9.24 -0.82
N PRO A 99 -5.24 9.28 0.48
CA PRO A 99 -4.91 10.45 1.30
C PRO A 99 -3.41 10.71 1.43
N LEU A 100 -2.61 9.65 1.42
CA LEU A 100 -1.15 9.74 1.53
C LEU A 100 -0.51 10.08 0.18
N MET A 101 -1.09 9.62 -0.92
CA MET A 101 -0.65 9.99 -2.26
C MET A 101 -0.74 11.50 -2.48
N ARG A 102 -1.79 12.13 -1.99
CA ARG A 102 -1.92 13.60 -2.04
C ARG A 102 -0.72 14.28 -1.37
N GLN A 103 -0.35 13.81 -0.18
CA GLN A 103 0.78 14.38 0.57
C GLN A 103 2.13 14.14 -0.11
N LEU A 104 2.24 13.10 -0.94
CA LEU A 104 3.45 12.77 -1.70
C LEU A 104 3.50 13.40 -3.10
N GLY A 105 2.50 14.20 -3.47
CA GLY A 105 2.45 14.85 -4.78
C GLY A 105 1.97 13.93 -5.91
N TYR A 106 1.13 12.96 -5.58
CA TYR A 106 0.51 12.02 -6.54
C TYR A 106 1.52 11.25 -7.39
N PRO A 107 2.46 10.51 -6.78
CA PRO A 107 3.33 9.63 -7.55
C PRO A 107 2.52 8.51 -8.22
N ALA A 108 3.03 7.98 -9.31
CA ALA A 108 2.42 6.82 -9.96
C ALA A 108 2.42 5.64 -9.00
N LEU A 109 1.27 4.99 -8.84
CA LEU A 109 1.07 3.89 -7.90
C LEU A 109 0.40 2.71 -8.60
N LEU A 110 1.00 1.54 -8.47
CA LEU A 110 0.41 0.27 -8.87
C LEU A 110 0.16 -0.56 -7.61
N CYS A 111 -1.10 -0.79 -7.30
CA CYS A 111 -1.52 -1.56 -6.13
C CYS A 111 -2.84 -2.29 -6.39
N HIS A 112 -3.47 -2.80 -5.36
CA HIS A 112 -4.67 -3.60 -5.46
C HIS A 112 -5.95 -2.79 -5.29
N GLN A 113 -7.09 -3.42 -5.52
CA GLN A 113 -8.41 -2.82 -5.39
C GLN A 113 -9.21 -3.49 -4.28
N LEU A 114 -9.94 -2.69 -3.52
CA LEU A 114 -10.92 -3.19 -2.57
C LEU A 114 -12.29 -3.33 -3.22
N HIS A 115 -13.06 -4.29 -2.76
CA HIS A 115 -14.49 -4.38 -3.03
C HIS A 115 -15.25 -3.90 -1.79
N VAL A 116 -15.92 -2.78 -1.93
CA VAL A 116 -16.68 -2.16 -0.85
C VAL A 116 -18.17 -2.38 -1.13
N GLY A 117 -18.90 -2.95 -0.15
CA GLY A 117 -20.33 -3.16 -0.23
C GLY A 117 -21.10 -1.88 0.02
N GLU A 118 -22.44 -1.96 -0.14
CA GLU A 118 -23.35 -0.81 0.01
C GLU A 118 -23.32 -0.21 1.42
N ASP A 119 -23.04 -1.03 2.42
CA ASP A 119 -23.02 -0.63 3.83
C ASP A 119 -21.64 -0.20 4.32
N ASN A 120 -20.77 0.32 3.43
CA ASN A 120 -19.40 0.69 3.79
C ASN A 120 -18.50 -0.50 4.19
N LYS A 121 -19.00 -1.72 4.16
CA LYS A 121 -18.25 -2.92 4.55
C LYS A 121 -17.25 -3.34 3.47
N LEU A 122 -16.08 -3.78 3.91
CA LEU A 122 -15.11 -4.39 3.02
C LEU A 122 -15.54 -5.84 2.77
N ILE A 123 -16.00 -6.12 1.59
CA ILE A 123 -16.55 -7.46 1.23
C ILE A 123 -15.54 -8.32 0.49
N GLY A 124 -14.44 -7.75 0.05
CA GLY A 124 -13.40 -8.49 -0.66
C GLY A 124 -12.35 -7.57 -1.26
N TYR A 125 -11.51 -8.13 -2.07
CA TYR A 125 -10.45 -7.40 -2.76
C TYR A 125 -10.08 -8.10 -4.06
N LYS A 126 -9.40 -7.37 -4.93
CA LYS A 126 -8.86 -7.90 -6.18
C LYS A 126 -7.39 -7.54 -6.30
N LEU A 127 -6.55 -8.55 -6.38
CA LEU A 127 -5.14 -8.36 -6.70
C LEU A 127 -5.00 -7.80 -8.11
N ARG A 128 -4.08 -6.87 -8.32
CA ARG A 128 -3.79 -6.32 -9.64
C ARG A 128 -3.42 -7.43 -10.63
N GLN A 129 -2.55 -8.33 -10.18
CA GLN A 129 -2.15 -9.53 -10.93
C GLN A 129 -1.35 -10.46 -10.01
N ALA A 130 -1.08 -11.68 -10.46
CA ALA A 130 -0.18 -12.59 -9.75
C ALA A 130 1.24 -12.02 -9.76
N ASN A 131 1.98 -12.19 -8.65
CA ASN A 131 3.34 -11.67 -8.49
C ASN A 131 3.48 -10.21 -8.94
N PRO A 132 2.69 -9.28 -8.36
CA PRO A 132 2.47 -7.95 -8.97
C PRO A 132 3.75 -7.11 -9.08
N LYS A 133 4.61 -7.15 -8.07
CA LYS A 133 5.86 -6.37 -8.10
C LYS A 133 6.83 -6.91 -9.15
N ARG A 134 7.01 -8.22 -9.18
CA ARG A 134 7.87 -8.86 -10.19
C ARG A 134 7.37 -8.61 -11.60
N GLN A 135 6.07 -8.77 -11.84
CA GLN A 135 5.48 -8.57 -13.17
C GLN A 135 5.58 -7.12 -13.62
N ALA A 136 5.50 -6.16 -12.72
CA ALA A 136 5.73 -4.76 -13.06
C ALA A 136 7.16 -4.55 -13.56
N ILE A 137 8.16 -5.08 -12.85
CA ILE A 137 9.57 -5.00 -13.25
C ILE A 137 9.78 -5.63 -14.62
N VAL A 138 9.24 -6.83 -14.84
CA VAL A 138 9.31 -7.51 -16.15
C VAL A 138 8.68 -6.65 -17.23
N GLY A 139 7.53 -6.05 -16.96
CA GLY A 139 6.84 -5.15 -17.88
C GLY A 139 7.67 -3.93 -18.24
N PHE A 140 8.26 -3.25 -17.27
CA PHE A 140 9.13 -2.10 -17.55
C PHE A 140 10.36 -2.49 -18.38
N LYS A 141 10.98 -3.62 -18.05
CA LYS A 141 12.11 -4.13 -18.85
C LYS A 141 11.70 -4.44 -20.29
N SER A 142 10.49 -4.95 -20.50
CA SER A 142 9.97 -5.21 -21.85
C SER A 142 9.76 -3.92 -22.66
N MET A 143 9.60 -2.79 -21.99
CA MET A 143 9.52 -1.46 -22.58
C MET A 143 10.88 -0.76 -22.66
N TYR A 144 11.97 -1.51 -22.47
CA TYR A 144 13.34 -1.01 -22.51
C TYR A 144 13.73 -0.03 -21.41
N TYR A 145 13.03 -0.03 -20.27
CA TYR A 145 13.49 0.69 -19.10
C TYR A 145 14.60 -0.07 -18.39
N ARG A 146 15.60 0.66 -17.93
CA ARG A 146 16.49 0.17 -16.88
C ARG A 146 15.80 0.36 -15.55
N THR A 147 15.70 -0.70 -14.77
CA THR A 147 14.94 -0.68 -13.50
C THR A 147 15.88 -0.63 -12.30
N ILE A 148 15.53 0.21 -11.35
CA ILE A 148 16.12 0.26 -10.01
C ILE A 148 14.98 -0.03 -9.04
N ALA A 149 15.18 -0.91 -8.08
CA ALA A 149 14.15 -1.26 -7.11
C ALA A 149 14.65 -1.07 -5.68
N ALA A 150 13.80 -0.55 -4.81
CA ALA A 150 14.08 -0.41 -3.39
C ALA A 150 12.84 -0.68 -2.56
N GLY A 151 13.03 -1.40 -1.45
CA GLY A 151 11.96 -1.75 -0.52
C GLY A 151 12.54 -2.25 0.79
N ASP A 152 11.65 -2.50 1.77
CA ASP A 152 12.03 -2.99 3.10
C ASP A 152 11.70 -4.48 3.30
N SER A 153 11.16 -5.14 2.29
CA SER A 153 10.80 -6.55 2.33
C SER A 153 11.23 -7.27 1.05
N TYR A 154 11.37 -8.60 1.13
CA TYR A 154 11.79 -9.46 0.01
C TYR A 154 10.64 -10.32 -0.48
#